data_6de8b46cb67e5d2e9d957542a7323448
#
_entry.id   6de8b46cb67e5d2e9d957542a7323448
#
_cell.length_a   1.000
_cell.length_b   1.000
_cell.length_c   1.000
_cell.angle_alpha   90.00
_cell.angle_beta   90.00
_cell.angle_gamma   90.00
#
_symmetry.space_group_name_H-M   'P 1'
#
loop_
_entity.id
_entity.type
_entity.pdbx_description
1 polymer ?
#
loop_
_entity_poly.entity_id
_entity_poly.type
_entity_poly.pdbx_seq_one_letter_code
_entity_poly.pdbx_strand_id
1 'polypeptide(L)'
;IMQAIGQDDGSTLGTNIPRLAINRSPEDDDGNQLPVGHFYTYDSSTGQNVYSKPVTLRPFISAMQYMHYDAVKSEYVNRSIIFKSWREEAIDILGGTKCGKIPFKERSSLTPEQLEEQRTIRCYKLVYGLLSFDKGVTAKGETTSVKNLPVLYRVTGTAFSPVTSALDLLNKRKKLMFNCTLSLNTKRQKKG
;
A
#
# COMPACT_ATOMS: atom_id res chain seq x y z
N ILE A 1 -4.28 13.53 11.56
CA ILE A 1 -3.70 12.18 11.29
C ILE A 1 -4.74 11.28 10.60
N MET A 2 -6.01 11.30 11.00
CA MET A 2 -7.09 10.50 10.38
C MET A 2 -7.37 10.94 8.93
N GLN A 3 -7.43 12.26 8.66
CA GLN A 3 -7.54 12.83 7.31
C GLN A 3 -6.35 12.43 6.41
N ALA A 4 -5.15 12.35 6.99
CA ALA A 4 -3.94 11.96 6.27
C ALA A 4 -3.95 10.48 5.81
N ILE A 5 -4.81 9.62 6.35
CA ILE A 5 -4.92 8.21 6.00
C ILE A 5 -6.05 7.95 4.98
N GLY A 6 -6.67 9.01 4.44
CA GLY A 6 -7.67 8.90 3.38
C GLY A 6 -9.11 8.71 3.88
N GLN A 7 -9.41 9.12 5.09
CA GLN A 7 -10.76 9.52 5.44
C GLN A 7 -10.97 10.91 4.88
N ASP A 8 -11.39 10.96 3.64
CA ASP A 8 -11.81 12.18 2.99
C ASP A 8 -13.19 12.54 3.58
N ASP A 9 -13.21 13.59 4.38
CA ASP A 9 -14.45 14.20 4.88
C ASP A 9 -15.04 15.21 3.88
N GLY A 10 -14.56 15.18 2.62
CA GLY A 10 -14.92 16.14 1.59
C GLY A 10 -14.24 17.50 1.73
N SER A 11 -13.35 17.68 2.71
CA SER A 11 -12.55 18.91 2.82
C SER A 11 -11.34 18.86 1.90
N THR A 12 -11.19 19.86 1.05
CA THR A 12 -10.13 20.02 0.03
C THR A 12 -8.75 20.34 0.61
N LEU A 13 -8.53 20.19 1.92
CA LEU A 13 -7.27 20.46 2.62
C LEU A 13 -6.45 19.17 2.89
N GLY A 14 -6.65 18.11 2.09
CA GLY A 14 -5.84 16.90 2.17
C GLY A 14 -4.41 17.19 1.70
N THR A 15 -3.46 17.23 2.61
CA THR A 15 -2.06 17.00 2.25
C THR A 15 -1.98 15.66 1.57
N ASN A 16 -1.82 15.65 0.25
CA ASN A 16 -1.66 14.41 -0.53
C ASN A 16 -0.36 13.73 -0.12
N ILE A 17 -0.46 12.79 0.83
CA ILE A 17 0.68 12.00 1.23
C ILE A 17 1.04 11.09 0.07
N PRO A 18 2.28 11.17 -0.45
CA PRO A 18 2.71 10.33 -1.56
C PRO A 18 2.58 8.85 -1.22
N ARG A 19 2.18 8.06 -2.21
CA ARG A 19 2.11 6.60 -2.05
C ARG A 19 3.46 5.98 -2.34
N LEU A 20 3.92 5.10 -1.44
CA LEU A 20 4.99 4.18 -1.73
C LEU A 20 4.41 2.96 -2.46
N ALA A 21 4.90 2.67 -3.64
CA ALA A 21 4.45 1.53 -4.44
C ALA A 21 5.64 0.80 -5.08
N ILE A 22 5.38 -0.37 -5.68
CA ILE A 22 6.38 -1.13 -6.43
C ILE A 22 6.11 -0.91 -7.92
N ASN A 23 7.12 -0.43 -8.63
CA ASN A 23 7.02 -0.24 -10.06
C ASN A 23 6.94 -1.58 -10.81
N ARG A 24 5.95 -1.71 -11.67
CA ARG A 24 5.70 -2.89 -12.50
C ARG A 24 5.80 -2.59 -14.00
N SER A 25 5.82 -1.31 -14.35
CA SER A 25 5.95 -0.87 -15.74
C SER A 25 7.42 -0.72 -16.13
N PRO A 26 7.84 -1.20 -17.30
CA PRO A 26 9.19 -0.97 -17.80
C PRO A 26 9.42 0.45 -18.33
N GLU A 27 8.37 1.19 -18.63
CA GLU A 27 8.39 2.54 -19.19
C GLU A 27 7.25 3.39 -18.64
N ASP A 28 7.42 4.71 -18.67
CA ASP A 28 6.37 5.69 -18.40
C ASP A 28 5.61 6.09 -19.67
N ASP A 29 4.66 7.02 -19.52
CA ASP A 29 3.83 7.51 -20.65
C ASP A 29 4.65 8.33 -21.66
N ASP A 30 5.84 8.82 -21.26
CA ASP A 30 6.77 9.58 -22.12
C ASP A 30 7.82 8.66 -22.80
N GLY A 31 7.77 7.35 -22.55
CA GLY A 31 8.70 6.35 -23.10
C GLY A 31 10.05 6.25 -22.36
N ASN A 32 10.21 6.88 -21.20
CA ASN A 32 11.42 6.72 -20.40
C ASN A 32 11.47 5.34 -19.75
N GLN A 33 12.64 4.69 -19.79
CA GLN A 33 12.84 3.38 -19.19
C GLN A 33 12.82 3.46 -17.65
N LEU A 34 11.93 2.68 -17.03
CA LEU A 34 11.74 2.66 -15.59
C LEU A 34 12.29 1.39 -14.95
N PRO A 35 12.89 1.47 -13.75
CA PRO A 35 13.43 0.30 -13.07
C PRO A 35 12.33 -0.59 -12.49
N VAL A 36 11.99 -1.68 -13.19
CA VAL A 36 10.98 -2.66 -12.76
C VAL A 36 11.37 -3.32 -11.44
N GLY A 37 10.41 -3.46 -10.54
CA GLY A 37 10.61 -4.06 -9.22
C GLY A 37 11.25 -3.13 -8.20
N HIS A 38 11.51 -1.88 -8.53
CA HIS A 38 11.91 -0.87 -7.55
C HIS A 38 10.69 -0.31 -6.82
N PHE A 39 10.90 0.13 -5.60
CA PHE A 39 9.93 0.99 -4.92
C PHE A 39 9.98 2.37 -5.57
N TYR A 40 8.81 3.00 -5.68
CA TYR A 40 8.73 4.39 -6.15
C TYR A 40 7.73 5.19 -5.33
N THR A 41 7.95 6.48 -5.31
CA THR A 41 7.07 7.48 -4.71
C THR A 41 7.24 8.82 -5.42
N TYR A 42 6.23 9.66 -5.33
CA TYR A 42 6.34 11.04 -5.80
C TYR A 42 7.08 11.87 -4.75
N ASP A 43 8.12 12.57 -5.17
CA ASP A 43 8.86 13.51 -4.34
C ASP A 43 8.46 14.94 -4.74
N SER A 44 7.72 15.62 -3.86
CA SER A 44 7.25 16.97 -4.10
C SER A 44 8.38 18.01 -4.18
N SER A 45 9.55 17.72 -3.62
CA SER A 45 10.70 18.64 -3.67
C SER A 45 11.33 18.68 -5.07
N THR A 46 11.28 17.56 -5.79
CA THR A 46 11.80 17.44 -7.16
C THR A 46 10.70 17.49 -8.22
N GLY A 47 9.43 17.37 -7.81
CA GLY A 47 8.27 17.36 -8.69
C GLY A 47 8.13 16.12 -9.56
N GLN A 48 8.80 15.01 -9.20
CA GLN A 48 8.83 13.80 -10.02
C GLN A 48 8.83 12.50 -9.19
N ASN A 49 8.57 11.38 -9.84
CA ASN A 49 8.72 10.07 -9.24
C ASN A 49 10.19 9.71 -9.06
N VAL A 50 10.51 9.17 -7.89
CA VAL A 50 11.84 8.67 -7.53
C VAL A 50 11.77 7.17 -7.23
N TYR A 51 12.76 6.42 -7.70
CA TYR A 51 12.81 4.96 -7.68
C TYR A 51 14.02 4.49 -6.89
N SER A 52 13.87 3.50 -6.03
CA SER A 52 14.99 2.91 -5.29
C SER A 52 14.73 1.46 -4.86
N LYS A 53 15.83 0.74 -4.64
CA LYS A 53 15.83 -0.60 -4.08
C LYS A 53 17.23 -0.93 -3.54
N PRO A 54 17.37 -1.29 -2.24
CA PRO A 54 16.34 -1.33 -1.20
C PRO A 54 15.92 0.05 -0.72
N VAL A 55 14.85 0.10 0.10
CA VAL A 55 14.44 1.32 0.80
C VAL A 55 14.23 1.05 2.29
N THR A 56 14.31 2.08 3.11
CA THR A 56 14.01 2.00 4.54
C THR A 56 12.75 2.78 4.86
N LEU A 57 11.86 2.19 5.65
CA LEU A 57 10.62 2.80 6.11
C LEU A 57 10.59 2.81 7.64
N ARG A 58 10.46 3.98 8.24
CA ARG A 58 10.19 4.15 9.67
C ARG A 58 8.68 4.27 9.87
N PRO A 59 7.99 3.22 10.32
CA PRO A 59 6.54 3.23 10.44
C PRO A 59 6.08 4.01 11.67
N PHE A 60 4.99 4.77 11.56
CA PHE A 60 4.34 5.45 12.68
C PHE A 60 3.01 4.81 13.03
N ILE A 61 2.21 4.51 12.02
CA ILE A 61 0.87 3.97 12.16
C ILE A 61 0.70 2.84 11.17
N SER A 62 0.06 1.77 11.62
CA SER A 62 -0.43 0.72 10.73
C SER A 62 -1.90 0.44 10.98
N ALA A 63 -2.63 0.24 9.90
CA ALA A 63 -4.05 -0.05 9.92
C ALA A 63 -4.41 -0.99 8.76
N MET A 64 -5.66 -1.32 8.62
CA MET A 64 -6.19 -2.18 7.55
C MET A 64 -7.40 -1.53 6.91
N GLN A 65 -7.63 -1.84 5.64
CA GLN A 65 -8.80 -1.40 4.92
C GLN A 65 -9.14 -2.42 3.84
N TYR A 66 -10.42 -2.79 3.72
CA TYR A 66 -10.91 -3.52 2.56
C TYR A 66 -11.23 -2.55 1.45
N MET A 67 -10.92 -2.93 0.22
CA MET A 67 -11.25 -2.17 -0.98
C MET A 67 -11.71 -3.11 -2.07
N HIS A 68 -12.76 -2.73 -2.78
CA HIS A 68 -13.27 -3.41 -3.96
C HIS A 68 -12.91 -2.58 -5.19
N TYR A 69 -12.11 -3.14 -6.09
CA TYR A 69 -11.68 -2.50 -7.33
C TYR A 69 -12.48 -3.05 -8.50
N ASP A 70 -13.11 -2.17 -9.25
CA ASP A 70 -13.77 -2.50 -10.52
C ASP A 70 -12.76 -2.28 -11.66
N ALA A 71 -12.36 -3.38 -12.31
CA ALA A 71 -11.38 -3.32 -13.40
C ALA A 71 -11.96 -2.69 -14.68
N VAL A 72 -13.28 -2.76 -14.90
CA VAL A 72 -13.94 -2.18 -16.07
C VAL A 72 -13.98 -0.67 -15.96
N LYS A 73 -14.35 -0.17 -14.79
CA LYS A 73 -14.40 1.27 -14.49
C LYS A 73 -13.05 1.85 -14.11
N SER A 74 -12.03 1.00 -13.88
CA SER A 74 -10.69 1.39 -13.38
C SER A 74 -10.72 2.19 -12.08
N GLU A 75 -11.70 1.93 -11.19
CA GLU A 75 -11.89 2.65 -9.93
C GLU A 75 -12.20 1.73 -8.74
N TYR A 76 -12.06 2.29 -7.52
CA TYR A 76 -12.53 1.62 -6.31
C TYR A 76 -14.00 1.96 -6.08
N VAL A 77 -14.88 0.97 -6.28
CA VAL A 77 -16.35 1.12 -6.13
C VAL A 77 -16.83 1.00 -4.69
N ASN A 78 -16.04 0.36 -3.82
CA ASN A 78 -16.37 0.24 -2.40
C ASN A 78 -15.09 0.19 -1.56
N ARG A 79 -15.17 0.70 -0.34
CA ARG A 79 -14.08 0.64 0.65
C ARG A 79 -14.65 0.59 2.06
N SER A 80 -14.01 -0.16 2.94
CA SER A 80 -14.37 -0.15 4.35
C SER A 80 -13.81 1.09 5.05
N ILE A 81 -14.30 1.34 6.26
CA ILE A 81 -13.58 2.20 7.21
C ILE A 81 -12.16 1.64 7.43
N ILE A 82 -11.26 2.49 7.90
CA ILE A 82 -9.93 2.07 8.33
C ILE A 82 -10.04 1.47 9.74
N PHE A 83 -9.54 0.25 9.92
CA PHE A 83 -9.58 -0.47 11.19
C PHE A 83 -8.17 -0.91 11.61
N LYS A 84 -7.94 -1.05 12.91
CA LYS A 84 -6.63 -1.39 13.48
C LYS A 84 -6.54 -2.85 13.95
N SER A 85 -7.65 -3.44 14.31
CA SER A 85 -7.73 -4.80 14.84
C SER A 85 -8.72 -5.64 14.05
N TRP A 86 -8.42 -6.93 13.85
CA TRP A 86 -9.34 -7.91 13.25
C TRP A 86 -10.63 -8.13 14.06
N ARG A 87 -10.70 -7.59 15.29
CA ARG A 87 -11.89 -7.61 16.14
C ARG A 87 -12.84 -6.46 15.81
N GLU A 88 -12.37 -5.43 15.14
CA GLU A 88 -13.18 -4.30 14.70
C GLU A 88 -14.00 -4.70 13.46
N GLU A 89 -15.22 -4.30 13.41
CA GLU A 89 -16.07 -4.50 12.24
C GLU A 89 -15.62 -3.56 11.11
N ALA A 90 -15.29 -4.13 9.96
CA ALA A 90 -14.86 -3.35 8.80
C ALA A 90 -16.07 -2.92 7.97
N ILE A 91 -16.91 -2.01 8.53
CA ILE A 91 -18.07 -1.44 7.85
C ILE A 91 -17.60 -0.71 6.59
N ASP A 92 -18.29 -0.88 5.48
CA ASP A 92 -17.96 -0.21 4.23
C ASP A 92 -18.93 0.96 3.91
N ILE A 93 -18.55 1.79 2.95
CA ILE A 93 -19.31 2.99 2.58
C ILE A 93 -20.69 2.68 1.99
N LEU A 94 -20.96 1.46 1.57
CA LEU A 94 -22.25 1.00 1.08
C LEU A 94 -23.10 0.33 2.18
N GLY A 95 -22.67 0.39 3.44
CA GLY A 95 -23.39 -0.15 4.60
C GLY A 95 -23.20 -1.65 4.86
N GLY A 96 -22.41 -2.34 4.04
CA GLY A 96 -22.01 -3.73 4.28
C GLY A 96 -20.74 -3.82 5.14
N THR A 97 -20.11 -5.01 5.15
CA THR A 97 -18.87 -5.25 5.87
C THR A 97 -17.82 -5.87 4.95
N LYS A 98 -16.56 -5.44 5.11
CA LYS A 98 -15.41 -5.97 4.34
C LYS A 98 -15.60 -5.90 2.82
N CYS A 99 -16.41 -4.97 2.35
CA CYS A 99 -16.82 -4.82 0.94
C CYS A 99 -17.44 -6.10 0.35
N GLY A 100 -18.15 -6.89 1.15
CA GLY A 100 -18.70 -8.18 0.72
C GLY A 100 -17.68 -9.31 0.62
N LYS A 101 -16.49 -9.16 1.22
CA LYS A 101 -15.47 -10.22 1.19
C LYS A 101 -15.90 -11.45 1.97
N ILE A 102 -16.03 -12.57 1.25
CA ILE A 102 -16.42 -13.87 1.80
C ILE A 102 -15.18 -14.58 2.35
N PRO A 103 -15.24 -15.17 3.57
CA PRO A 103 -14.17 -15.97 4.13
C PRO A 103 -13.76 -17.12 3.20
N PHE A 104 -12.47 -17.45 3.17
CA PHE A 104 -11.95 -18.49 2.25
C PHE A 104 -12.67 -19.82 2.38
N LYS A 105 -13.02 -20.22 3.60
CA LYS A 105 -13.69 -21.51 3.90
C LYS A 105 -15.10 -21.60 3.29
N GLU A 106 -15.76 -20.48 3.05
CA GLU A 106 -17.13 -20.40 2.54
C GLU A 106 -17.19 -20.24 1.02
N ARG A 107 -16.02 -20.17 0.35
CA ARG A 107 -15.96 -19.91 -1.11
C ARG A 107 -16.19 -21.13 -1.97
N SER A 108 -16.22 -22.32 -1.39
CA SER A 108 -16.44 -23.58 -2.14
C SER A 108 -17.83 -23.68 -2.78
N SER A 109 -18.80 -22.91 -2.28
CA SER A 109 -20.17 -22.84 -2.81
C SER A 109 -20.41 -21.71 -3.82
N LEU A 110 -19.40 -20.91 -4.13
CA LEU A 110 -19.52 -19.76 -5.02
C LEU A 110 -19.42 -20.19 -6.50
N THR A 111 -20.17 -19.48 -7.35
CA THR A 111 -20.03 -19.61 -8.81
C THR A 111 -18.67 -19.07 -9.29
N PRO A 112 -18.20 -19.44 -10.50
CA PRO A 112 -16.97 -18.89 -11.07
C PRO A 112 -16.98 -17.35 -11.12
N GLU A 113 -18.12 -16.74 -11.47
CA GLU A 113 -18.29 -15.28 -11.54
C GLU A 113 -18.14 -14.65 -10.17
N GLN A 114 -18.79 -15.22 -9.15
CA GLN A 114 -18.67 -14.77 -7.76
C GLN A 114 -17.24 -14.91 -7.24
N LEU A 115 -16.53 -16.00 -7.61
CA LEU A 115 -15.13 -16.19 -7.25
C LEU A 115 -14.24 -15.12 -7.88
N GLU A 116 -14.50 -14.72 -9.12
CA GLU A 116 -13.74 -13.66 -9.77
C GLU A 116 -13.99 -12.31 -9.09
N GLU A 117 -15.25 -11.99 -8.77
CA GLU A 117 -15.57 -10.80 -7.99
C GLU A 117 -14.83 -10.79 -6.65
N GLN A 118 -14.78 -11.94 -5.95
CA GLN A 118 -14.05 -12.05 -4.68
C GLN A 118 -12.53 -11.79 -4.81
N ARG A 119 -11.93 -11.92 -6.01
CA ARG A 119 -10.52 -11.59 -6.28
C ARG A 119 -10.28 -10.09 -6.36
N THR A 120 -11.29 -9.31 -6.76
CA THR A 120 -11.21 -7.85 -6.85
C THR A 120 -11.31 -7.18 -5.49
N ILE A 121 -11.91 -7.86 -4.49
CA ILE A 121 -12.00 -7.37 -3.11
C ILE A 121 -10.75 -7.78 -2.34
N ARG A 122 -9.98 -6.80 -1.87
CA ARG A 122 -8.70 -7.05 -1.18
C ARG A 122 -8.62 -6.30 0.14
N CYS A 123 -8.01 -6.93 1.14
CA CYS A 123 -7.57 -6.26 2.34
C CYS A 123 -6.19 -5.67 2.11
N TYR A 124 -6.04 -4.39 2.39
CA TYR A 124 -4.77 -3.67 2.36
C TYR A 124 -4.28 -3.44 3.79
N LYS A 125 -2.98 -3.67 4.02
CA LYS A 125 -2.29 -3.13 5.18
C LYS A 125 -1.81 -1.74 4.81
N LEU A 126 -2.25 -0.75 5.54
CA LEU A 126 -1.86 0.65 5.40
C LEU A 126 -0.73 0.92 6.39
N VAL A 127 0.41 1.36 5.92
CA VAL A 127 1.56 1.73 6.76
C VAL A 127 1.95 3.16 6.45
N TYR A 128 1.71 4.06 7.38
CA TYR A 128 2.16 5.43 7.30
C TYR A 128 3.53 5.57 7.97
N GLY A 129 4.48 6.21 7.34
CA GLY A 129 5.82 6.35 7.87
C GLY A 129 6.71 7.31 7.08
N LEU A 130 7.99 7.35 7.45
CA LEU A 130 9.03 8.11 6.77
C LEU A 130 9.89 7.17 5.93
N LEU A 131 9.94 7.47 4.63
CA LEU A 131 10.78 6.78 3.65
C LEU A 131 12.15 7.40 3.59
N SER A 132 13.20 6.58 3.52
CA SER A 132 14.56 7.02 3.24
C SER A 132 15.30 6.03 2.36
N PHE A 133 16.17 6.53 1.48
CA PHE A 133 17.15 5.78 0.73
C PHE A 133 18.28 6.72 0.27
N ASP A 134 19.51 6.16 0.18
CA ASP A 134 20.68 6.95 -0.20
C ASP A 134 20.96 6.92 -1.71
N LYS A 135 20.48 5.86 -2.38
CA LYS A 135 20.68 5.66 -3.83
C LYS A 135 19.34 5.41 -4.50
N GLY A 136 18.93 6.32 -5.33
CA GLY A 136 17.73 6.22 -6.16
C GLY A 136 17.96 6.88 -7.51
N VAL A 137 17.00 6.73 -8.40
CA VAL A 137 16.99 7.35 -9.73
C VAL A 137 15.63 7.98 -10.00
N THR A 138 15.62 9.05 -10.76
CA THR A 138 14.40 9.61 -11.34
C THR A 138 14.03 8.88 -12.63
N ALA A 139 12.85 9.15 -13.19
CA ALA A 139 12.46 8.63 -14.51
C ALA A 139 13.46 9.04 -15.62
N LYS A 140 14.12 10.19 -15.45
CA LYS A 140 15.15 10.69 -16.39
C LYS A 140 16.54 10.09 -16.16
N GLY A 141 16.68 9.15 -15.20
CA GLY A 141 17.97 8.50 -14.89
C GLY A 141 18.90 9.32 -13.99
N GLU A 142 18.46 10.44 -13.44
CA GLU A 142 19.25 11.27 -12.53
C GLU A 142 19.35 10.59 -11.16
N THR A 143 20.54 10.57 -10.58
CA THR A 143 20.75 10.02 -9.24
C THR A 143 20.14 10.92 -8.18
N THR A 144 19.42 10.32 -7.23
CA THR A 144 18.77 11.03 -6.14
C THR A 144 18.84 10.26 -4.83
N SER A 145 18.60 10.94 -3.73
CA SER A 145 18.43 10.36 -2.40
C SER A 145 17.22 10.99 -1.73
N VAL A 146 16.59 10.23 -0.84
CA VAL A 146 15.43 10.70 -0.08
C VAL A 146 15.66 10.47 1.40
N LYS A 147 15.35 11.46 2.22
CA LYS A 147 15.48 11.37 3.68
C LYS A 147 14.21 11.82 4.37
N ASN A 148 13.61 10.90 5.12
CA ASN A 148 12.42 11.14 5.94
C ASN A 148 11.21 11.70 5.16
N LEU A 149 10.99 11.24 3.93
CA LEU A 149 9.82 11.61 3.14
C LEU A 149 8.57 10.94 3.71
N PRO A 150 7.53 11.68 4.10
CA PRO A 150 6.27 11.10 4.53
C PRO A 150 5.62 10.31 3.38
N VAL A 151 5.26 9.06 3.63
CA VAL A 151 4.62 8.20 2.62
C VAL A 151 3.52 7.33 3.23
N LEU A 152 2.57 6.94 2.40
CA LEU A 152 1.60 5.88 2.67
C LEU A 152 1.95 4.64 1.85
N TYR A 153 2.38 3.58 2.51
CA TYR A 153 2.60 2.27 1.89
C TYR A 153 1.34 1.41 1.99
N ARG A 154 0.69 1.17 0.86
CA ARG A 154 -0.47 0.26 0.76
C ARG A 154 0.01 -1.13 0.36
N VAL A 155 -0.06 -2.06 1.30
CA VAL A 155 0.48 -3.42 1.13
C VAL A 155 -0.65 -4.41 0.89
N THR A 156 -0.55 -5.20 -0.16
CA THR A 156 -1.49 -6.27 -0.51
C THR A 156 -0.78 -7.43 -1.21
N GLY A 157 -1.49 -8.52 -1.47
CA GLY A 157 -0.96 -9.68 -2.18
C GLY A 157 0.18 -10.34 -1.42
N THR A 158 1.23 -10.73 -2.13
CA THR A 158 2.36 -11.49 -1.56
C THR A 158 3.18 -10.71 -0.53
N ALA A 159 3.12 -9.38 -0.55
CA ALA A 159 3.81 -8.52 0.42
C ALA A 159 3.03 -8.37 1.75
N PHE A 160 1.73 -8.70 1.76
CA PHE A 160 0.87 -8.49 2.93
C PHE A 160 1.36 -9.23 4.16
N SER A 161 1.60 -10.54 4.04
CA SER A 161 2.02 -11.38 5.16
C SER A 161 3.40 -10.99 5.71
N PRO A 162 4.47 -10.84 4.91
CA PRO A 162 5.77 -10.42 5.43
C PRO A 162 5.75 -9.09 6.16
N VAL A 163 5.08 -8.08 5.62
CA VAL A 163 5.01 -6.75 6.25
C VAL A 163 4.18 -6.80 7.53
N THR A 164 3.03 -7.50 7.51
CA THR A 164 2.20 -7.66 8.71
C THR A 164 2.97 -8.38 9.81
N SER A 165 3.66 -9.49 9.49
CA SER A 165 4.46 -10.24 10.46
C SER A 165 5.59 -9.42 11.07
N ALA A 166 6.26 -8.57 10.28
CA ALA A 166 7.30 -7.67 10.79
C ALA A 166 6.73 -6.66 11.79
N LEU A 167 5.58 -6.05 11.47
CA LEU A 167 4.92 -5.10 12.38
C LEU A 167 4.39 -5.77 13.64
N ASP A 168 3.81 -6.96 13.52
CA ASP A 168 3.32 -7.75 14.66
C ASP A 168 4.48 -8.18 15.58
N LEU A 169 5.65 -8.47 15.02
CA LEU A 169 6.85 -8.76 15.82
C LEU A 169 7.29 -7.56 16.65
N LEU A 170 7.21 -6.34 16.11
CA LEU A 170 7.48 -5.12 16.87
C LEU A 170 6.51 -4.99 18.05
N ASN A 171 5.21 -5.20 17.80
CA ASN A 171 4.18 -5.16 18.84
C ASN A 171 4.42 -6.22 19.93
N LYS A 172 4.71 -7.47 19.54
CA LYS A 172 5.04 -8.56 20.47
C LYS A 172 6.27 -8.24 21.36
N ARG A 173 7.25 -7.57 20.77
CA ARG A 173 8.46 -7.13 21.50
C ARG A 173 8.25 -5.83 22.28
N LYS A 174 7.03 -5.30 22.33
CA LYS A 174 6.70 -4.02 22.98
C LYS A 174 7.57 -2.86 22.50
N LYS A 175 8.01 -2.90 21.25
CA LYS A 175 8.78 -1.83 20.61
C LYS A 175 7.82 -0.81 19.98
N LEU A 176 8.09 0.46 20.24
CA LEU A 176 7.37 1.53 19.58
C LEU A 176 7.76 1.55 18.09
N MET A 177 6.76 1.51 17.20
CA MET A 177 7.00 1.41 15.74
C MET A 177 7.91 2.53 15.23
N PHE A 178 7.72 3.76 15.70
CA PHE A 178 8.51 4.92 15.26
C PHE A 178 9.99 4.89 15.71
N ASN A 179 10.35 4.01 16.65
CA ASN A 179 11.75 3.77 17.03
C ASN A 179 12.40 2.64 16.22
N CYS A 180 11.69 2.09 15.26
CA CYS A 180 12.15 0.98 14.46
C CYS A 180 12.16 1.36 12.98
N THR A 181 12.99 0.67 12.21
CA THR A 181 13.08 0.85 10.76
C THR A 181 12.85 -0.50 10.09
N LEU A 182 12.00 -0.52 9.08
CA LEU A 182 11.80 -1.67 8.20
C LEU A 182 12.69 -1.51 6.97
N SER A 183 13.57 -2.46 6.72
CA SER A 183 14.27 -2.56 5.45
C SER A 183 13.38 -3.32 4.46
N LEU A 184 12.95 -2.64 3.41
CA LEU A 184 12.08 -3.19 2.38
C LEU A 184 12.90 -3.52 1.13
N ASN A 185 12.71 -4.73 0.64
CA ASN A 185 13.30 -5.19 -0.60
C ASN A 185 12.30 -5.99 -1.41
N THR A 186 12.42 -5.99 -2.73
CA THR A 186 11.57 -6.77 -3.63
C THR A 186 12.32 -7.98 -4.14
N LYS A 187 11.62 -9.12 -4.26
CA LYS A 187 12.15 -10.33 -4.91
C LYS A 187 11.26 -10.69 -6.09
N ARG A 188 11.85 -11.03 -7.21
CA ARG A 188 11.13 -11.58 -8.35
C ARG A 188 10.69 -13.01 -7.99
N GLN A 189 9.38 -13.25 -8.01
CA GLN A 189 8.85 -14.62 -7.88
C GLN A 189 8.74 -15.22 -9.28
N LYS A 190 9.34 -16.38 -9.48
CA LYS A 190 9.05 -17.22 -10.66
C LYS A 190 7.62 -17.77 -10.43
N LYS A 191 6.73 -17.56 -11.39
CA LYS A 191 5.52 -18.37 -11.47
C LYS A 191 5.98 -19.77 -11.85
N GLY A 192 5.75 -20.74 -10.95
CA GLY A 192 5.81 -22.15 -11.29
C GLY A 192 4.68 -22.49 -12.22
#